data_35baf4d6c2d89d4c6f37ffb490fdc1c8
#
_entry.id   35baf4d6c2d89d4c6f37ffb490fdc1c8
#
_cell.length_a   1.000
_cell.length_b   1.000
_cell.length_c   1.000
_cell.angle_alpha   90.00
_cell.angle_beta   90.00
_cell.angle_gamma   90.00
#
_symmetry.space_group_name_H-M   'P 1'
#
loop_
_entity.id
_entity.type
_entity.pdbx_description
1 polymer ?
#
loop_
_entity_poly.entity_id
_entity_poly.type
_entity_poly.pdbx_seq_one_letter_code
_entity_poly.pdbx_strand_id
1 'polypeptide(L)'
;SKGPRKIVSYFLILTIIGLVLFSLAQNLMMLLISRILIGMGVGACLMGPLTAYRIWFQDETQQRANSWMLMVGAIGMLSSSLPVQYFLPVIGWRAIFLSLAVLTLLCIILIIIFIPAWHLKNITNEKLNESELNTVWKNPLFLSLVPMGLFTYGGFFAIQTLWAGPWMIRVAGYT
;
A
#
# COMPACT_ATOMS: atom_id res chain seq x y z
N SER A 1 -21.67 10.09 -2.15
CA SER A 1 -20.24 9.69 -2.16
C SER A 1 -20.12 8.20 -1.86
N LYS A 2 -19.27 7.51 -2.60
CA LYS A 2 -19.04 6.07 -2.42
C LYS A 2 -18.26 5.91 -1.12
N GLY A 3 -18.81 5.22 -0.10
CA GLY A 3 -18.16 5.04 1.19
C GLY A 3 -16.76 4.42 1.09
N PRO A 4 -15.91 4.57 2.12
CA PRO A 4 -14.49 4.15 2.11
C PRO A 4 -14.31 2.68 1.74
N ARG A 5 -15.24 1.80 2.14
CA ARG A 5 -15.28 0.38 1.75
C ARG A 5 -15.24 0.18 0.24
N LYS A 6 -16.07 0.90 -0.52
CA LYS A 6 -16.14 0.75 -1.99
C LYS A 6 -14.85 1.25 -2.65
N ILE A 7 -14.33 2.38 -2.18
CA ILE A 7 -13.10 2.97 -2.72
C ILE A 7 -11.93 2.00 -2.53
N VAL A 8 -11.71 1.51 -1.32
CA VAL A 8 -10.63 0.56 -1.01
C VAL A 8 -10.77 -0.72 -1.85
N SER A 9 -12.00 -1.27 -1.99
CA SER A 9 -12.22 -2.46 -2.81
C SER A 9 -11.90 -2.24 -4.29
N TYR A 10 -12.23 -1.08 -4.87
CA TYR A 10 -11.87 -0.77 -6.25
C TYR A 10 -10.36 -0.70 -6.46
N PHE A 11 -9.63 -0.08 -5.52
CA PHE A 11 -8.19 0.01 -5.60
C PHE A 11 -7.51 -1.36 -5.38
N LEU A 12 -8.06 -2.21 -4.52
CA LEU A 12 -7.59 -3.59 -4.37
C LEU A 12 -7.83 -4.43 -5.63
N ILE A 13 -8.95 -4.23 -6.34
CA ILE A 13 -9.17 -4.88 -7.65
C ILE A 13 -8.10 -4.44 -8.65
N LEU A 14 -7.76 -3.14 -8.67
CA LEU A 14 -6.67 -2.64 -9.50
C LEU A 14 -5.34 -3.30 -9.15
N THR A 15 -5.07 -3.51 -7.86
CA THR A 15 -3.90 -4.26 -7.39
C THR A 15 -3.89 -5.70 -7.91
N ILE A 16 -5.03 -6.41 -7.87
CA ILE A 16 -5.13 -7.78 -8.39
C ILE A 16 -4.81 -7.81 -9.88
N ILE A 17 -5.39 -6.90 -10.66
CA ILE A 17 -5.10 -6.79 -12.09
C ILE A 17 -3.59 -6.58 -12.31
N GLY A 18 -2.98 -5.69 -11.54
CA GLY A 18 -1.54 -5.45 -11.60
C GLY A 18 -0.71 -6.69 -11.26
N LEU A 19 -1.08 -7.44 -10.21
CA LEU A 19 -0.39 -8.67 -9.80
C LEU A 19 -0.48 -9.78 -10.85
N VAL A 20 -1.66 -9.95 -11.46
CA VAL A 20 -1.88 -10.93 -12.54
C VAL A 20 -1.07 -10.53 -13.78
N LEU A 21 -1.13 -9.26 -14.20
CA LEU A 21 -0.33 -8.75 -15.32
C LEU A 21 1.17 -8.93 -15.06
N PHE A 22 1.62 -8.70 -13.84
CA PHE A 22 3.01 -8.91 -13.46
C PHE A 22 3.42 -10.38 -13.59
N SER A 23 2.59 -11.30 -13.12
CA SER A 23 2.83 -12.75 -13.25
C SER A 23 2.92 -13.23 -14.71
N LEU A 24 2.13 -12.64 -15.61
CA LEU A 24 2.08 -12.96 -17.03
C LEU A 24 3.09 -12.17 -17.87
N ALA A 25 3.84 -11.26 -17.26
CA ALA A 25 4.72 -10.36 -17.99
C ALA A 25 5.84 -11.10 -18.73
N GLN A 26 6.01 -10.75 -20.01
CA GLN A 26 7.07 -11.26 -20.89
C GLN A 26 8.04 -10.16 -21.31
N ASN A 27 7.64 -8.88 -21.20
CA ASN A 27 8.41 -7.72 -21.62
C ASN A 27 8.57 -6.73 -20.45
N LEU A 28 9.66 -5.94 -20.49
CA LEU A 28 9.96 -4.91 -19.50
C LEU A 28 8.82 -3.89 -19.35
N MET A 29 8.21 -3.48 -20.49
CA MET A 29 7.08 -2.53 -20.46
C MET A 29 5.88 -3.07 -19.68
N MET A 30 5.56 -4.35 -19.86
CA MET A 30 4.47 -5.00 -19.14
C MET A 30 4.76 -5.08 -17.64
N LEU A 31 6.02 -5.32 -17.25
CA LEU A 31 6.47 -5.27 -15.86
C LEU A 31 6.32 -3.87 -15.26
N LEU A 32 6.70 -2.82 -15.99
CA LEU A 32 6.57 -1.44 -15.51
C LEU A 32 5.12 -1.04 -15.34
N ILE A 33 4.26 -1.31 -16.33
CA ILE A 33 2.83 -1.00 -16.26
C ILE A 33 2.18 -1.72 -15.07
N SER A 34 2.47 -3.00 -14.89
CA SER A 34 1.93 -3.77 -13.77
C SER A 34 2.39 -3.21 -12.41
N ARG A 35 3.63 -2.74 -12.28
CA ARG A 35 4.13 -2.08 -11.07
C ARG A 35 3.42 -0.77 -10.77
N ILE A 36 3.13 0.03 -11.80
CA ILE A 36 2.34 1.26 -11.65
C ILE A 36 0.94 0.92 -11.12
N LEU A 37 0.27 -0.07 -11.71
CA LEU A 37 -1.07 -0.50 -11.28
C LEU A 37 -1.07 -1.00 -9.83
N ILE A 38 -0.10 -1.83 -9.44
CA ILE A 38 0.06 -2.32 -8.06
C ILE A 38 0.28 -1.14 -7.11
N GLY A 39 1.19 -0.22 -7.45
CA GLY A 39 1.50 0.95 -6.64
C GLY A 39 0.30 1.86 -6.40
N MET A 40 -0.48 2.15 -7.45
CA MET A 40 -1.72 2.92 -7.35
C MET A 40 -2.75 2.21 -6.46
N GLY A 41 -2.89 0.91 -6.60
CA GLY A 41 -3.84 0.12 -5.81
C GLY A 41 -3.46 0.06 -4.33
N VAL A 42 -2.20 -0.22 -4.01
CA VAL A 42 -1.70 -0.32 -2.64
C VAL A 42 -1.69 1.04 -1.93
N GLY A 43 -1.43 2.14 -2.65
CA GLY A 43 -1.44 3.49 -2.08
C GLY A 43 -2.76 3.86 -1.40
N ALA A 44 -3.89 3.45 -1.98
CA ALA A 44 -5.20 3.67 -1.37
C ALA A 44 -5.46 2.81 -0.13
N CYS A 45 -4.82 1.64 -0.03
CA CYS A 45 -4.96 0.75 1.14
C CYS A 45 -4.36 1.34 2.42
N LEU A 46 -3.43 2.27 2.31
CA LEU A 46 -2.88 3.00 3.45
C LEU A 46 -3.85 4.10 3.92
N MET A 47 -4.41 4.87 2.99
CA MET A 47 -5.28 6.01 3.29
C MET A 47 -6.69 5.58 3.73
N GLY A 48 -7.18 4.43 3.24
CA GLY A 48 -8.51 3.92 3.59
C GLY A 48 -8.70 3.68 5.08
N PRO A 49 -7.87 2.85 5.74
CA PRO A 49 -7.93 2.61 7.18
C PRO A 49 -7.72 3.88 8.00
N LEU A 50 -6.76 4.74 7.65
CA LEU A 50 -6.51 6.00 8.35
C LEU A 50 -7.75 6.89 8.37
N THR A 51 -8.46 6.99 7.25
CA THR A 51 -9.72 7.75 7.17
C THR A 51 -10.81 7.09 7.99
N ALA A 52 -10.92 5.75 7.96
CA ALA A 52 -11.89 5.02 8.75
C ALA A 52 -11.67 5.18 10.25
N TYR A 53 -10.42 5.12 10.70
CA TYR A 53 -10.07 5.30 12.11
C TYR A 53 -10.45 6.69 12.64
N ARG A 54 -10.25 7.74 11.84
CA ARG A 54 -10.67 9.11 12.20
C ARG A 54 -12.18 9.25 12.35
N ILE A 55 -12.96 8.41 11.66
CA ILE A 55 -14.43 8.46 11.70
C ILE A 55 -14.97 7.61 12.86
N TRP A 56 -14.32 6.49 13.16
CA TRP A 56 -14.88 5.49 14.10
C TRP A 56 -14.33 5.55 15.50
N PHE A 57 -13.12 6.07 15.68
CA PHE A 57 -12.43 6.05 16.96
C PHE A 57 -12.13 7.44 17.50
N GLN A 58 -12.14 7.56 18.82
CA GLN A 58 -11.62 8.71 19.53
C GLN A 58 -10.08 8.75 19.43
N ASP A 59 -9.47 9.92 19.65
CA ASP A 59 -8.05 10.17 19.39
C ASP A 59 -7.09 9.14 20.01
N GLU A 60 -7.32 8.71 21.24
CA GLU A 60 -6.47 7.70 21.90
C GLU A 60 -6.55 6.32 21.23
N THR A 61 -7.77 5.89 20.90
CA THR A 61 -8.01 4.61 20.24
C THR A 61 -7.52 4.63 18.80
N GLN A 62 -7.62 5.77 18.13
CA GLN A 62 -7.09 5.98 16.79
C GLN A 62 -5.56 5.81 16.76
N GLN A 63 -4.83 6.36 17.73
CA GLN A 63 -3.37 6.21 17.83
C GLN A 63 -2.98 4.74 18.02
N ARG A 64 -3.69 4.01 18.87
CA ARG A 64 -3.48 2.56 19.05
C ARG A 64 -3.72 1.79 17.76
N ALA A 65 -4.83 2.06 17.07
CA ALA A 65 -5.15 1.41 15.80
C ALA A 65 -4.07 1.67 14.72
N ASN A 66 -3.55 2.90 14.65
CA ASN A 66 -2.44 3.24 13.77
C ASN A 66 -1.16 2.47 14.10
N SER A 67 -0.83 2.35 15.39
CA SER A 67 0.35 1.59 15.85
C SER A 67 0.22 0.11 15.50
N TRP A 68 -0.96 -0.49 15.69
CA TRP A 68 -1.24 -1.87 15.27
C TRP A 68 -1.11 -2.05 13.76
N MET A 69 -1.62 -1.11 12.97
CA MET A 69 -1.50 -1.15 11.51
C MET A 69 -0.03 -1.13 11.07
N LEU A 70 0.79 -0.27 11.67
CA LEU A 70 2.22 -0.21 11.38
C LEU A 70 2.95 -1.49 11.80
N MET A 71 2.62 -2.05 12.96
CA MET A 71 3.20 -3.31 13.45
C MET A 71 2.88 -4.48 12.50
N VAL A 72 1.63 -4.62 12.09
CA VAL A 72 1.21 -5.66 11.12
C VAL A 72 1.91 -5.44 9.77
N GLY A 73 2.06 -4.19 9.34
CA GLY A 73 2.84 -3.84 8.14
C GLY A 73 4.31 -4.28 8.25
N ALA A 74 4.96 -4.06 9.39
CA ALA A 74 6.32 -4.51 9.63
C ALA A 74 6.46 -6.04 9.61
N ILE A 75 5.50 -6.76 10.21
CA ILE A 75 5.42 -8.24 10.13
C ILE A 75 5.26 -8.69 8.67
N GLY A 76 4.43 -8.00 7.88
CA GLY A 76 4.28 -8.26 6.46
C GLY A 76 5.59 -8.09 5.68
N MET A 77 6.38 -7.06 5.99
CA MET A 77 7.71 -6.85 5.38
C MET A 77 8.68 -7.97 5.72
N LEU A 78 8.73 -8.41 6.98
CA LEU A 78 9.55 -9.55 7.41
C LEU A 78 9.12 -10.85 6.70
N SER A 79 7.82 -11.09 6.61
CA SER A 79 7.25 -12.26 5.93
C SER A 79 7.52 -12.26 4.42
N SER A 80 7.71 -11.10 3.81
CA SER A 80 8.06 -11.01 2.40
C SER A 80 9.52 -11.35 2.10
N SER A 81 10.41 -11.33 3.08
CA SER A 81 11.83 -11.61 2.89
C SER A 81 12.15 -13.10 3.02
N LEU A 82 12.01 -13.65 4.21
CA LEU A 82 12.41 -15.05 4.49
C LEU A 82 11.55 -16.10 3.77
N PRO A 83 10.20 -16.08 3.87
CA PRO A 83 9.39 -17.08 3.20
C PRO A 83 9.49 -17.03 1.68
N VAL A 84 9.53 -15.81 1.11
CA VAL A 84 9.65 -15.67 -0.35
C VAL A 84 10.96 -16.21 -0.86
N GLN A 85 12.07 -15.95 -0.18
CA GLN A 85 13.38 -16.47 -0.54
C GLN A 85 13.42 -18.01 -0.54
N TYR A 86 12.71 -18.63 0.42
CA TYR A 86 12.64 -20.09 0.52
C TYR A 86 11.73 -20.71 -0.58
N PHE A 87 10.59 -20.08 -0.87
CA PHE A 87 9.64 -20.57 -1.86
C PHE A 87 10.02 -20.22 -3.30
N LEU A 88 10.81 -19.18 -3.52
CA LEU A 88 11.19 -18.71 -4.86
C LEU A 88 11.82 -19.81 -5.74
N PRO A 89 12.80 -20.61 -5.27
CA PRO A 89 13.41 -21.67 -6.09
C PRO A 89 12.46 -22.85 -6.36
N VAL A 90 11.44 -23.07 -5.52
CA VAL A 90 10.53 -24.22 -5.61
C VAL A 90 9.33 -23.91 -6.52
N ILE A 91 8.71 -22.75 -6.35
CA ILE A 91 7.44 -22.40 -6.97
C ILE A 91 7.63 -21.40 -8.14
N GLY A 92 8.75 -20.67 -8.13
CA GLY A 92 9.03 -19.62 -9.09
C GLY A 92 8.30 -18.29 -8.77
N TRP A 93 8.86 -17.20 -9.30
CA TRP A 93 8.37 -15.85 -9.01
C TRP A 93 6.93 -15.58 -9.53
N ARG A 94 6.55 -16.20 -10.66
CA ARG A 94 5.21 -16.04 -11.22
C ARG A 94 4.12 -16.57 -10.29
N ALA A 95 4.32 -17.75 -9.72
CA ALA A 95 3.36 -18.36 -8.82
C ALA A 95 3.26 -17.57 -7.48
N ILE A 96 4.36 -16.97 -7.02
CA ILE A 96 4.33 -16.08 -5.84
C ILE A 96 3.42 -14.89 -6.09
N PHE A 97 3.53 -14.20 -7.23
CA PHE A 97 2.66 -13.07 -7.56
C PHE A 97 1.18 -13.48 -7.73
N LEU A 98 0.93 -14.67 -8.27
CA LEU A 98 -0.41 -15.23 -8.36
C LEU A 98 -0.99 -15.56 -6.97
N SER A 99 -0.20 -16.11 -6.07
CA SER A 99 -0.64 -16.37 -4.68
C SER A 99 -0.96 -15.06 -3.93
N LEU A 100 -0.18 -14.00 -4.15
CA LEU A 100 -0.48 -12.66 -3.63
C LEU A 100 -1.79 -12.10 -4.20
N ALA A 101 -2.09 -12.35 -5.48
CA ALA A 101 -3.36 -11.94 -6.07
C ALA A 101 -4.55 -12.66 -5.42
N VAL A 102 -4.43 -13.97 -5.16
CA VAL A 102 -5.44 -14.76 -4.44
C VAL A 102 -5.61 -14.27 -3.01
N LEU A 103 -4.51 -13.99 -2.31
CA LEU A 103 -4.54 -13.43 -0.96
C LEU A 103 -5.24 -12.06 -0.92
N THR A 104 -4.94 -11.20 -1.89
CA THR A 104 -5.60 -9.89 -2.03
C THR A 104 -7.09 -10.03 -2.31
N LEU A 105 -7.49 -11.01 -3.12
CA LEU A 105 -8.91 -11.32 -3.35
C LEU A 105 -9.60 -11.75 -2.07
N LEU A 106 -8.97 -12.59 -1.27
CA LEU A 106 -9.47 -12.99 0.03
C LEU A 106 -9.63 -11.79 0.97
N CYS A 107 -8.68 -10.86 0.98
CA CYS A 107 -8.79 -9.61 1.73
C CYS A 107 -10.00 -8.77 1.27
N ILE A 108 -10.28 -8.67 -0.03
CA ILE A 108 -11.48 -7.98 -0.53
C ILE A 108 -12.75 -8.64 0.01
N ILE A 109 -12.82 -9.96 -0.02
CA ILE A 109 -13.98 -10.72 0.48
C ILE A 109 -14.17 -10.44 1.97
N LEU A 110 -13.11 -10.49 2.77
CA LEU A 110 -13.16 -10.16 4.19
C LEU A 110 -13.63 -8.72 4.44
N ILE A 111 -13.12 -7.75 3.69
CA ILE A 111 -13.56 -6.34 3.76
C ILE A 111 -15.06 -6.24 3.47
N ILE A 112 -15.55 -6.98 2.46
CA ILE A 112 -16.96 -6.97 2.08
C ILE A 112 -17.85 -7.61 3.15
N ILE A 113 -17.39 -8.63 3.83
CA ILE A 113 -18.17 -9.35 4.85
C ILE A 113 -18.16 -8.57 6.17
N PHE A 114 -16.97 -8.16 6.65
CA PHE A 114 -16.81 -7.62 7.99
C PHE A 114 -17.05 -6.12 8.11
N ILE A 115 -16.80 -5.36 7.04
CA ILE A 115 -16.97 -3.90 7.10
C ILE A 115 -18.39 -3.54 6.60
N PRO A 116 -19.28 -3.04 7.48
CA PRO A 116 -20.61 -2.63 7.09
C PRO A 116 -20.57 -1.47 6.09
N ALA A 117 -21.53 -1.46 5.18
CA ALA A 117 -21.67 -0.36 4.21
C ALA A 117 -22.25 0.87 4.93
N TRP A 118 -21.38 1.66 5.53
CA TRP A 118 -21.78 2.91 6.16
C TRP A 118 -22.08 3.96 5.08
N HIS A 119 -23.31 4.43 5.10
CA HIS A 119 -23.65 5.65 4.38
C HIS A 119 -23.11 6.82 5.20
N LEU A 120 -22.10 7.50 4.67
CA LEU A 120 -21.57 8.77 5.21
C LEU A 120 -22.66 9.87 5.12
N LYS A 121 -23.80 9.67 5.76
CA LYS A 121 -24.93 10.61 5.65
C LYS A 121 -24.73 11.86 6.51
N ASN A 122 -23.83 11.84 7.48
CA ASN A 122 -23.69 12.93 8.45
C ASN A 122 -22.33 13.68 8.44
N ILE A 123 -21.34 13.23 7.65
CA ILE A 123 -20.02 13.90 7.61
C ILE A 123 -19.85 14.73 6.32
N THR A 124 -20.78 14.63 5.40
CA THR A 124 -20.72 15.30 4.09
C THR A 124 -21.17 16.76 4.12
N ASN A 125 -21.34 17.38 5.28
CA ASN A 125 -21.61 18.83 5.34
C ASN A 125 -20.34 19.68 5.34
N GLU A 126 -19.17 19.11 5.62
CA GLU A 126 -17.91 19.68 5.15
C GLU A 126 -17.65 19.18 3.73
N LYS A 127 -18.30 19.79 2.75
CA LYS A 127 -17.78 19.81 1.38
C LYS A 127 -16.33 20.26 1.52
N LEU A 128 -15.40 19.34 1.28
CA LEU A 128 -14.03 19.73 0.94
C LEU A 128 -14.18 20.72 -0.23
N ASN A 129 -14.17 21.99 0.08
CA ASN A 129 -14.25 23.03 -0.89
C ASN A 129 -13.05 22.84 -1.80
N GLU A 130 -13.24 22.86 -3.11
CA GLU A 130 -12.12 22.83 -4.04
C GLU A 130 -11.11 23.95 -3.73
N SER A 131 -11.58 25.03 -3.10
CA SER A 131 -10.73 26.10 -2.55
C SER A 131 -9.81 25.63 -1.42
N GLU A 132 -10.21 24.69 -0.58
CA GLU A 132 -9.36 24.17 0.52
C GLU A 132 -8.27 23.24 -0.01
N LEU A 133 -8.57 22.39 -0.99
CA LEU A 133 -7.56 21.58 -1.67
C LEU A 133 -6.53 22.46 -2.38
N ASN A 134 -6.98 23.50 -3.08
CA ASN A 134 -6.08 24.47 -3.72
C ASN A 134 -5.23 25.23 -2.69
N THR A 135 -5.75 25.49 -1.51
CA THR A 135 -5.02 26.16 -0.42
C THR A 135 -3.91 25.27 0.13
N VAL A 136 -4.15 23.94 0.26
CA VAL A 136 -3.12 22.98 0.69
C VAL A 136 -1.98 22.91 -0.34
N TRP A 137 -2.30 22.79 -1.64
CA TRP A 137 -1.29 22.74 -2.70
C TRP A 137 -0.51 24.03 -2.89
N LYS A 138 -1.08 25.17 -2.50
CA LYS A 138 -0.41 26.47 -2.54
C LYS A 138 0.34 26.82 -1.25
N ASN A 139 0.19 26.03 -0.19
CA ASN A 139 0.86 26.29 1.06
C ASN A 139 2.37 25.99 0.95
N PRO A 140 3.24 26.97 1.16
CA PRO A 140 4.68 26.79 1.02
C PRO A 140 5.25 25.79 2.03
N LEU A 141 4.65 25.66 3.21
CA LEU A 141 5.04 24.64 4.21
C LEU A 141 4.76 23.22 3.69
N PHE A 142 3.60 23.01 3.07
CA PHE A 142 3.28 21.71 2.47
C PHE A 142 4.26 21.37 1.33
N LEU A 143 4.52 22.31 0.44
CA LEU A 143 5.45 22.11 -0.67
C LEU A 143 6.89 21.84 -0.22
N SER A 144 7.33 22.40 0.90
CA SER A 144 8.66 22.11 1.46
C SER A 144 8.76 20.73 2.11
N LEU A 145 7.64 20.18 2.62
CA LEU A 145 7.60 18.83 3.22
C LEU A 145 7.57 17.72 2.17
N VAL A 146 7.01 17.98 0.98
CA VAL A 146 6.92 16.98 -0.11
C VAL A 146 8.29 16.42 -0.52
N PRO A 147 9.30 17.24 -0.87
CA PRO A 147 10.62 16.72 -1.23
C PRO A 147 11.29 15.99 -0.05
N MET A 148 11.14 16.49 1.18
CA MET A 148 11.67 15.82 2.37
C MET A 148 11.10 14.41 2.51
N GLY A 149 9.78 14.25 2.38
CA GLY A 149 9.11 12.94 2.42
C GLY A 149 9.58 12.02 1.30
N LEU A 150 9.67 12.56 0.07
CA LEU A 150 10.08 11.79 -1.11
C LEU A 150 11.52 11.28 -0.99
N PHE A 151 12.45 12.13 -0.59
CA PHE A 151 13.86 11.73 -0.44
C PHE A 151 14.07 10.81 0.76
N THR A 152 13.38 11.03 1.88
CA THR A 152 13.52 10.18 3.06
C THR A 152 12.94 8.79 2.82
N TYR A 153 11.68 8.70 2.39
CA TYR A 153 11.04 7.40 2.13
C TYR A 153 11.61 6.72 0.89
N GLY A 154 11.75 7.46 -0.22
CA GLY A 154 12.30 6.91 -1.46
C GLY A 154 13.75 6.48 -1.31
N GLY A 155 14.59 7.27 -0.65
CA GLY A 155 15.98 6.93 -0.36
C GLY A 155 16.11 5.72 0.56
N PHE A 156 15.31 5.66 1.63
CA PHE A 156 15.28 4.52 2.55
C PHE A 156 14.92 3.22 1.82
N PHE A 157 13.84 3.21 1.04
CA PHE A 157 13.45 2.03 0.27
C PHE A 157 14.45 1.68 -0.82
N ALA A 158 15.05 2.64 -1.50
CA ALA A 158 16.06 2.40 -2.52
C ALA A 158 17.32 1.74 -1.91
N ILE A 159 17.80 2.24 -0.78
CA ILE A 159 18.94 1.65 -0.06
C ILE A 159 18.61 0.22 0.38
N GLN A 160 17.44 0.03 1.00
CA GLN A 160 17.05 -1.27 1.53
C GLN A 160 16.86 -2.33 0.44
N THR A 161 16.27 -1.95 -0.70
CA THR A 161 15.91 -2.93 -1.75
C THR A 161 17.01 -3.14 -2.79
N LEU A 162 17.77 -2.10 -3.13
CA LEU A 162 18.76 -2.16 -4.21
C LEU A 162 20.20 -2.33 -3.71
N TRP A 163 20.55 -1.72 -2.57
CA TRP A 163 21.94 -1.68 -2.11
C TRP A 163 22.25 -2.62 -0.96
N ALA A 164 21.32 -2.86 -0.05
CA ALA A 164 21.59 -3.67 1.14
C ALA A 164 22.05 -5.10 0.79
N GLY A 165 21.38 -5.78 -0.14
CA GLY A 165 21.73 -7.12 -0.59
C GLY A 165 23.12 -7.19 -1.24
N PRO A 166 23.39 -6.46 -2.34
CA PRO A 166 24.70 -6.44 -2.98
C PRO A 166 25.82 -5.99 -2.06
N TRP A 167 25.57 -5.06 -1.14
CA TRP A 167 26.55 -4.60 -0.18
C TRP A 167 26.92 -5.70 0.83
N MET A 168 25.92 -6.40 1.37
CA MET A 168 26.16 -7.52 2.30
C MET A 168 27.00 -8.63 1.66
N ILE A 169 26.72 -8.98 0.41
CA ILE A 169 27.46 -10.02 -0.30
C ILE A 169 28.89 -9.56 -0.64
N ARG A 170 29.05 -8.35 -1.18
CA ARG A 170 30.36 -7.90 -1.71
C ARG A 170 31.29 -7.31 -0.66
N VAL A 171 30.78 -6.65 0.35
CA VAL A 171 31.58 -5.92 1.34
C VAL A 171 31.63 -6.63 2.68
N ALA A 172 30.48 -7.16 3.14
CA ALA A 172 30.42 -7.87 4.43
C ALA A 172 30.71 -9.36 4.33
N GLY A 173 30.87 -9.93 3.12
CA GLY A 173 31.26 -11.32 2.91
C GLY A 173 30.20 -12.36 3.31
N TYR A 174 28.95 -11.95 3.43
CA TYR A 174 27.85 -12.88 3.67
C TYR A 174 27.54 -13.65 2.37
N THR A 175 27.55 -14.98 2.44
CA THR A 175 27.16 -15.90 1.36
C THR A 175 25.70 -16.28 1.49
#